data_2f5ee05415325c1bde8f13dbd8864566
#
_entry.id   2f5ee05415325c1bde8f13dbd8864566
#
_cell.length_a   1.000
_cell.length_b   1.000
_cell.length_c   1.000
_cell.angle_alpha   90.00
_cell.angle_beta   90.00
_cell.angle_gamma   90.00
#
_symmetry.space_group_name_H-M   'P 1'
#
loop_
_entity.id
_entity.type
_entity.pdbx_description
1 polymer ?
#
loop_
_entity_poly.entity_id
_entity_poly.type
_entity_poly.pdbx_seq_one_letter_code
_entity_poly.pdbx_strand_id
1 'polypeptide(L)'
;MSTLENRDDVSAGERPRLTTGTLIAASFAVLVGQLALAIPAVLNGLFQEDLLPSSSQLTWISDAFLVPVTLLELTFGVLGDLFGRKRLLVGGALLLGIGSAIAILTPGVSSSTDVRVAVLWIGQIVAGIGAAALFPTSLAMIAAGTHTARERARGISIWAASLSTGGFVSPVLGGILADKAWGSDEHAGWRWAFLAVLVLAVLSAIVSLVAAQNSSAPAGRSLDWLGQITVAVALFALLFGVIQGPTSGWGSASVVGGFIVAAVFLVLFVLAENRSAAPLLRLDVFRNRAFTVAAIATVFGMFSFLGTAYATSIRLSAIQGFSPLKTSIAFVLLNGMALLMTPITSGVLERYNPRWTLGTGFVLIAVGDFWMSAISASNDSVGVVVAPLVLVGIGFALSVSSVTAVAVDTVPNHLTGMASGATSMLRDFGFTLGPAVVGAIALSRAASEIADKIRTNQALAKALDAFNSSVASAPPAQKPALEGAVGAVNSGPLGANGVPATITTPDGKTVPFNPLKHVAFHALDNAYSVGYIVCGIAAAVAAAMAVFLLGGRTHDAMISAESLAADR
;
A
#
# COMPACT_ATOMS: atom_id res chain seq x y z
N MET A 1 50.39 -1.61 50.39
CA MET A 1 49.74 -0.37 49.90
C MET A 1 50.16 -0.21 48.47
N SER A 2 49.37 -0.60 47.57
CA SER A 2 49.42 -0.48 46.10
C SER A 2 48.89 -1.79 45.49
N THR A 3 47.68 -1.84 45.08
CA THR A 3 47.10 -2.75 44.05
C THR A 3 45.59 -2.68 44.12
N LEU A 4 44.97 -1.51 43.86
CA LEU A 4 43.56 -1.34 43.60
C LEU A 4 43.37 -0.20 42.55
N GLU A 5 44.04 -0.35 41.43
CA GLU A 5 43.79 0.45 40.24
C GLU A 5 43.86 -0.48 39.03
N ASN A 6 42.81 -0.54 38.27
CA ASN A 6 42.61 -1.22 36.99
C ASN A 6 41.59 -2.36 36.99
N ARG A 7 40.32 -2.01 37.16
CA ARG A 7 39.21 -2.88 36.72
C ARG A 7 38.03 -2.13 36.12
N ASP A 8 38.26 -0.97 35.49
CA ASP A 8 37.22 -0.23 34.76
C ASP A 8 37.54 0.02 33.28
N ASP A 9 38.42 -0.76 32.68
CA ASP A 9 38.52 -0.89 31.23
C ASP A 9 37.63 -2.04 30.73
N VAL A 10 36.31 -1.97 30.99
CA VAL A 10 35.33 -2.65 30.14
C VAL A 10 35.36 -1.89 28.83
N SER A 11 36.07 -2.45 27.85
CA SER A 11 36.13 -2.02 26.47
C SER A 11 34.75 -1.55 26.02
N ALA A 12 34.59 -0.24 25.87
CA ALA A 12 33.50 0.36 25.12
C ALA A 12 33.66 -0.17 23.68
N GLY A 13 32.99 -1.29 23.38
CA GLY A 13 33.01 -1.92 22.07
C GLY A 13 32.72 -0.86 21.03
N GLU A 14 33.71 -0.59 20.16
CA GLU A 14 33.56 0.36 19.06
C GLU A 14 32.26 0.04 18.34
N ARG A 15 31.32 0.99 18.35
CA ARG A 15 30.06 0.82 17.61
C ARG A 15 30.41 0.56 16.14
N PRO A 16 29.90 -0.50 15.52
CA PRO A 16 30.28 -0.84 14.15
C PRO A 16 29.97 0.34 13.21
N ARG A 17 30.97 0.78 12.43
CA ARG A 17 30.81 1.83 11.43
C ARG A 17 29.97 1.31 10.28
N LEU A 18 29.15 2.19 9.68
CA LEU A 18 28.41 1.89 8.46
C LEU A 18 29.38 1.56 7.32
N THR A 19 29.46 0.29 6.97
CA THR A 19 30.22 -0.14 5.79
C THR A 19 29.44 0.09 4.50
N THR A 20 30.15 0.30 3.39
CA THR A 20 29.54 0.38 2.06
C THR A 20 28.69 -0.87 1.75
N GLY A 21 29.16 -2.06 2.16
CA GLY A 21 28.42 -3.30 2.00
C GLY A 21 27.08 -3.30 2.75
N THR A 22 27.05 -2.83 4.00
CA THR A 22 25.81 -2.70 4.77
C THR A 22 24.86 -1.67 4.16
N LEU A 23 25.38 -0.54 3.67
CA LEU A 23 24.59 0.48 3.00
C LEU A 23 23.94 -0.08 1.71
N ILE A 24 24.72 -0.79 0.88
CA ILE A 24 24.21 -1.43 -0.35
C ILE A 24 23.15 -2.49 -0.01
N ALA A 25 23.40 -3.36 0.97
CA ALA A 25 22.46 -4.40 1.36
C ALA A 25 21.14 -3.81 1.86
N ALA A 26 21.19 -2.82 2.75
CA ALA A 26 20.00 -2.15 3.29
C ALA A 26 19.22 -1.39 2.20
N SER A 27 19.93 -0.66 1.33
CA SER A 27 19.34 0.09 0.21
C SER A 27 18.71 -0.83 -0.83
N PHE A 28 19.34 -1.96 -1.15
CA PHE A 28 18.80 -2.94 -2.09
C PHE A 28 17.60 -3.69 -1.50
N ALA A 29 17.63 -4.02 -0.22
CA ALA A 29 16.50 -4.67 0.46
C ALA A 29 15.24 -3.81 0.45
N VAL A 30 15.36 -2.52 0.76
CA VAL A 30 14.19 -1.60 0.72
C VAL A 30 13.69 -1.37 -0.70
N LEU A 31 14.58 -1.30 -1.69
CA LEU A 31 14.20 -1.21 -3.10
C LEU A 31 13.35 -2.40 -3.53
N VAL A 32 13.78 -3.63 -3.19
CA VAL A 32 13.07 -4.87 -3.53
C VAL A 32 11.73 -4.96 -2.80
N GLY A 33 11.68 -4.60 -1.52
CA GLY A 33 10.43 -4.54 -0.76
C GLY A 33 9.41 -3.57 -1.38
N GLN A 34 9.86 -2.37 -1.75
CA GLN A 34 9.00 -1.37 -2.39
C GLN A 34 8.56 -1.77 -3.80
N LEU A 35 9.45 -2.44 -4.54
CA LEU A 35 9.13 -2.98 -5.86
C LEU A 35 8.02 -4.03 -5.76
N ALA A 36 8.11 -4.96 -4.81
CA ALA A 36 7.10 -5.98 -4.58
C ALA A 36 5.73 -5.38 -4.18
N LEU A 37 5.74 -4.33 -3.35
CA LEU A 37 4.53 -3.62 -2.92
C LEU A 37 3.79 -2.98 -4.10
N ALA A 38 4.51 -2.36 -5.03
CA ALA A 38 3.90 -1.56 -6.09
C ALA A 38 3.56 -2.36 -7.37
N ILE A 39 4.10 -3.56 -7.56
CA ILE A 39 3.85 -4.41 -8.76
C ILE A 39 2.37 -4.73 -8.98
N PRO A 40 1.57 -5.15 -7.97
CA PRO A 40 0.17 -5.52 -8.19
C PRO A 40 -0.67 -4.40 -8.81
N ALA A 41 -0.30 -3.15 -8.57
CA ALA A 41 -1.05 -2.00 -9.06
C ALA A 41 -1.19 -1.95 -10.59
N VAL A 42 -0.21 -2.44 -11.36
CA VAL A 42 -0.28 -2.47 -12.83
C VAL A 42 -0.85 -3.78 -13.37
N LEU A 43 -1.10 -4.77 -12.50
CA LEU A 43 -1.51 -6.12 -12.87
C LEU A 43 -3.00 -6.38 -12.66
N ASN A 44 -3.76 -5.44 -12.06
CA ASN A 44 -5.17 -5.63 -11.73
C ASN A 44 -6.04 -6.06 -12.93
N GLY A 45 -5.76 -5.53 -14.13
CA GLY A 45 -6.45 -5.95 -15.35
C GLY A 45 -6.19 -7.42 -15.69
N LEU A 46 -4.93 -7.87 -15.64
CA LEU A 46 -4.59 -9.27 -15.88
C LEU A 46 -5.14 -10.20 -14.80
N PHE A 47 -5.15 -9.78 -13.54
CA PHE A 47 -5.80 -10.55 -12.48
C PHE A 47 -7.29 -10.70 -12.75
N GLN A 48 -7.95 -9.63 -13.25
CA GLN A 48 -9.36 -9.65 -13.62
C GLN A 48 -9.63 -10.61 -14.79
N GLU A 49 -8.76 -10.64 -15.79
CA GLU A 49 -8.90 -11.47 -16.97
C GLU A 49 -8.56 -12.94 -16.71
N ASP A 50 -7.46 -13.23 -16.00
CA ASP A 50 -6.99 -14.60 -15.74
C ASP A 50 -7.76 -15.27 -14.60
N LEU A 51 -7.94 -14.58 -13.45
CA LEU A 51 -8.49 -15.19 -12.24
C LEU A 51 -10.01 -15.03 -12.12
N LEU A 52 -10.60 -14.05 -12.82
CA LEU A 52 -12.03 -13.68 -12.71
C LEU A 52 -12.47 -13.49 -11.25
N PRO A 53 -11.73 -12.73 -10.43
CA PRO A 53 -12.04 -12.55 -9.04
C PRO A 53 -13.31 -11.70 -8.85
N SER A 54 -13.99 -11.88 -7.73
CA SER A 54 -14.98 -10.90 -7.30
C SER A 54 -14.30 -9.57 -6.97
N SER A 55 -15.10 -8.51 -6.90
CA SER A 55 -14.57 -7.17 -6.65
C SER A 55 -13.83 -7.05 -5.31
N SER A 56 -14.33 -7.69 -4.25
CA SER A 56 -13.63 -7.74 -2.96
C SER A 56 -12.37 -8.59 -3.02
N GLN A 57 -12.40 -9.70 -3.75
CA GLN A 57 -11.22 -10.55 -3.94
C GLN A 57 -10.09 -9.79 -4.64
N LEU A 58 -10.41 -8.97 -5.65
CA LEU A 58 -9.41 -8.14 -6.34
C LEU A 58 -8.79 -7.08 -5.40
N THR A 59 -9.60 -6.42 -4.58
CA THR A 59 -9.10 -5.48 -3.57
C THR A 59 -8.15 -6.17 -2.58
N TRP A 60 -8.52 -7.36 -2.10
CA TRP A 60 -7.68 -8.15 -1.20
C TRP A 60 -6.34 -8.56 -1.82
N ILE A 61 -6.16 -8.64 -3.15
CA ILE A 61 -4.86 -8.97 -3.75
C ILE A 61 -3.80 -7.94 -3.35
N SER A 62 -4.13 -6.66 -3.34
CA SER A 62 -3.23 -5.60 -2.89
C SER A 62 -3.13 -5.54 -1.37
N ASP A 63 -4.26 -5.62 -0.67
CA ASP A 63 -4.31 -5.47 0.78
C ASP A 63 -3.72 -6.68 1.52
N ALA A 64 -3.73 -7.87 0.94
CA ALA A 64 -3.05 -9.05 1.49
C ALA A 64 -1.53 -8.86 1.66
N PHE A 65 -0.91 -7.97 0.87
CA PHE A 65 0.47 -7.55 1.08
C PHE A 65 0.59 -6.40 2.08
N LEU A 66 -0.24 -5.38 1.95
CA LEU A 66 -0.17 -4.15 2.75
C LEU A 66 -0.52 -4.37 4.23
N VAL A 67 -1.52 -5.21 4.50
CA VAL A 67 -1.96 -5.49 5.88
C VAL A 67 -0.84 -6.06 6.74
N PRO A 68 -0.13 -7.12 6.37
CA PRO A 68 1.03 -7.59 7.14
C PRO A 68 2.12 -6.55 7.32
N VAL A 69 2.40 -5.72 6.29
CA VAL A 69 3.38 -4.63 6.40
C VAL A 69 2.96 -3.67 7.51
N THR A 70 1.74 -3.14 7.43
CA THR A 70 1.22 -2.18 8.42
C THR A 70 1.22 -2.73 9.84
N LEU A 71 0.83 -4.00 10.01
CA LEU A 71 0.69 -4.62 11.33
C LEU A 71 2.01 -5.02 11.97
N LEU A 72 3.00 -5.43 11.18
CA LEU A 72 4.20 -6.09 11.69
C LEU A 72 5.47 -5.22 11.62
N GLU A 73 5.43 -4.08 10.92
CA GLU A 73 6.61 -3.22 10.74
C GLU A 73 7.25 -2.81 12.07
N LEU A 74 6.46 -2.33 13.04
CA LEU A 74 6.97 -1.96 14.36
C LEU A 74 7.53 -3.16 15.12
N THR A 75 6.83 -4.30 15.06
CA THR A 75 7.27 -5.55 15.71
C THR A 75 8.60 -6.02 15.15
N PHE A 76 8.78 -6.01 13.83
CA PHE A 76 10.06 -6.38 13.20
C PHE A 76 11.17 -5.38 13.50
N GLY A 77 10.85 -4.12 13.72
CA GLY A 77 11.81 -3.14 14.24
C GLY A 77 12.38 -3.57 15.60
N VAL A 78 11.52 -3.96 16.54
CA VAL A 78 11.93 -4.47 17.87
C VAL A 78 12.63 -5.83 17.76
N LEU A 79 12.12 -6.74 16.94
CA LEU A 79 12.76 -8.05 16.70
C LEU A 79 14.18 -7.89 16.15
N GLY A 80 14.40 -6.90 15.27
CA GLY A 80 15.73 -6.57 14.74
C GLY A 80 16.70 -6.13 15.82
N ASP A 81 16.22 -5.33 16.76
CA ASP A 81 17.01 -4.87 17.90
C ASP A 81 17.36 -6.02 18.86
N LEU A 82 16.45 -6.98 19.06
CA LEU A 82 16.64 -8.13 19.96
C LEU A 82 17.50 -9.24 19.34
N PHE A 83 17.16 -9.67 18.12
CA PHE A 83 17.74 -10.89 17.52
C PHE A 83 18.80 -10.64 16.46
N GLY A 84 19.04 -9.36 16.13
CA GLY A 84 20.03 -8.93 15.16
C GLY A 84 19.41 -8.59 13.80
N ARG A 85 19.69 -7.37 13.36
CA ARG A 85 19.09 -6.76 12.16
C ARG A 85 19.46 -7.48 10.87
N LYS A 86 20.71 -7.99 10.75
CA LYS A 86 21.14 -8.77 9.58
C LYS A 86 20.30 -10.04 9.39
N ARG A 87 19.99 -10.75 10.48
CA ARG A 87 19.18 -11.98 10.43
C ARG A 87 17.77 -11.68 9.90
N LEU A 88 17.17 -10.58 10.38
CA LEU A 88 15.85 -10.18 9.92
C LEU A 88 15.86 -9.65 8.48
N LEU A 89 16.92 -8.96 8.06
CA LEU A 89 17.06 -8.51 6.67
C LEU A 89 17.12 -9.71 5.71
N VAL A 90 17.92 -10.73 6.03
CA VAL A 90 18.02 -11.96 5.24
C VAL A 90 16.71 -12.75 5.29
N GLY A 91 16.14 -12.96 6.50
CA GLY A 91 14.88 -13.70 6.67
C GLY A 91 13.71 -13.02 5.98
N GLY A 92 13.62 -11.69 6.06
CA GLY A 92 12.61 -10.90 5.36
C GLY A 92 12.70 -11.02 3.84
N ALA A 93 13.92 -10.94 3.29
CA ALA A 93 14.14 -11.12 1.85
C ALA A 93 13.77 -12.55 1.39
N LEU A 94 14.10 -13.58 2.20
CA LEU A 94 13.69 -14.95 1.90
C LEU A 94 12.18 -15.14 1.95
N LEU A 95 11.49 -14.58 2.96
CA LEU A 95 10.02 -14.62 3.05
C LEU A 95 9.36 -13.90 1.87
N LEU A 96 9.90 -12.74 1.46
CA LEU A 96 9.44 -12.04 0.27
C LEU A 96 9.56 -12.92 -0.99
N GLY A 97 10.70 -13.62 -1.15
CA GLY A 97 10.92 -14.57 -2.24
C GLY A 97 9.97 -15.77 -2.17
N ILE A 98 9.77 -16.37 -0.99
CA ILE A 98 8.84 -17.49 -0.79
C ILE A 98 7.41 -17.06 -1.15
N GLY A 99 6.96 -15.90 -0.70
CA GLY A 99 5.64 -15.37 -1.04
C GLY A 99 5.46 -15.17 -2.54
N SER A 100 6.48 -14.62 -3.21
CA SER A 100 6.48 -14.47 -4.67
C SER A 100 6.46 -15.83 -5.39
N ALA A 101 7.18 -16.83 -4.88
CA ALA A 101 7.15 -18.20 -5.41
C ALA A 101 5.76 -18.83 -5.26
N ILE A 102 5.10 -18.66 -4.11
CA ILE A 102 3.71 -19.13 -3.91
C ILE A 102 2.77 -18.46 -4.91
N ALA A 103 2.90 -17.15 -5.14
CA ALA A 103 2.10 -16.42 -6.13
C ALA A 103 2.28 -17.00 -7.55
N ILE A 104 3.52 -17.31 -7.95
CA ILE A 104 3.82 -17.92 -9.27
C ILE A 104 3.15 -19.30 -9.39
N LEU A 105 3.09 -20.07 -8.29
CA LEU A 105 2.50 -21.42 -8.24
C LEU A 105 0.96 -21.41 -8.18
N THR A 106 0.31 -20.27 -8.32
CA THR A 106 -1.16 -20.18 -8.44
C THR A 106 -1.64 -21.16 -9.52
N PRO A 107 -2.63 -22.05 -9.21
CA PRO A 107 -3.12 -23.04 -10.15
C PRO A 107 -3.67 -22.43 -11.44
N GLY A 108 -3.69 -23.21 -12.52
CA GLY A 108 -4.28 -22.82 -13.78
C GLY A 108 -5.81 -22.88 -13.77
N VAL A 109 -6.42 -22.64 -14.93
CA VAL A 109 -7.89 -22.55 -15.14
C VAL A 109 -8.68 -23.83 -14.81
N SER A 110 -8.01 -24.94 -14.58
CA SER A 110 -8.64 -26.20 -14.12
C SER A 110 -9.10 -26.14 -12.66
N SER A 111 -8.62 -25.19 -11.88
CA SER A 111 -8.99 -24.97 -10.48
C SER A 111 -10.04 -23.86 -10.37
N SER A 112 -10.86 -23.90 -9.31
CA SER A 112 -11.84 -22.83 -9.06
C SER A 112 -11.17 -21.49 -8.80
N THR A 113 -11.85 -20.40 -9.15
CA THR A 113 -11.42 -19.02 -8.89
C THR A 113 -11.02 -18.81 -7.43
N ASP A 114 -11.82 -19.30 -6.48
CA ASP A 114 -11.55 -19.14 -5.04
C ASP A 114 -10.22 -19.76 -4.63
N VAL A 115 -9.89 -20.95 -5.13
CA VAL A 115 -8.60 -21.60 -4.84
C VAL A 115 -7.45 -20.82 -5.45
N ARG A 116 -7.59 -20.36 -6.69
CA ARG A 116 -6.58 -19.59 -7.41
C ARG A 116 -6.28 -18.28 -6.68
N VAL A 117 -7.32 -17.53 -6.32
CA VAL A 117 -7.21 -16.28 -5.58
C VAL A 117 -6.64 -16.50 -4.18
N ALA A 118 -7.08 -17.55 -3.48
CA ALA A 118 -6.55 -17.86 -2.14
C ALA A 118 -5.04 -18.15 -2.15
N VAL A 119 -4.54 -18.88 -3.15
CA VAL A 119 -3.09 -19.12 -3.30
C VAL A 119 -2.34 -17.82 -3.54
N LEU A 120 -2.86 -16.93 -4.39
CA LEU A 120 -2.27 -15.61 -4.61
C LEU A 120 -2.26 -14.77 -3.32
N TRP A 121 -3.35 -14.75 -2.56
CA TRP A 121 -3.41 -14.05 -1.27
C TRP A 121 -2.40 -14.59 -0.27
N ILE A 122 -2.26 -15.92 -0.15
CA ILE A 122 -1.24 -16.53 0.73
C ILE A 122 0.16 -16.06 0.30
N GLY A 123 0.43 -16.06 -1.00
CA GLY A 123 1.69 -15.53 -1.55
C GLY A 123 1.93 -14.07 -1.14
N GLN A 124 0.92 -13.22 -1.29
CA GLN A 124 0.98 -11.80 -0.92
C GLN A 124 1.15 -11.58 0.59
N ILE A 125 0.45 -12.35 1.43
CA ILE A 125 0.59 -12.30 2.90
C ILE A 125 2.03 -12.64 3.30
N VAL A 126 2.58 -13.75 2.79
CA VAL A 126 3.95 -14.18 3.11
C VAL A 126 4.98 -13.17 2.61
N ALA A 127 4.79 -12.62 1.40
CA ALA A 127 5.63 -11.57 0.86
C ALA A 127 5.55 -10.27 1.69
N GLY A 128 4.35 -9.89 2.12
CA GLY A 128 4.10 -8.73 2.99
C GLY A 128 4.76 -8.85 4.36
N ILE A 129 4.72 -10.04 4.99
CA ILE A 129 5.47 -10.33 6.23
C ILE A 129 6.97 -10.14 5.99
N GLY A 130 7.49 -10.60 4.84
CA GLY A 130 8.88 -10.38 4.44
C GLY A 130 9.22 -8.89 4.33
N ALA A 131 8.40 -8.11 3.62
CA ALA A 131 8.58 -6.68 3.44
C ALA A 131 8.51 -5.91 4.77
N ALA A 132 7.59 -6.30 5.67
CA ALA A 132 7.47 -5.74 7.02
C ALA A 132 8.78 -5.86 7.83
N ALA A 133 9.56 -6.91 7.59
CA ALA A 133 10.88 -7.05 8.19
C ALA A 133 11.95 -6.21 7.48
N LEU A 134 11.86 -6.03 6.16
CA LEU A 134 12.87 -5.30 5.38
C LEU A 134 12.88 -3.80 5.66
N PHE A 135 11.71 -3.14 5.71
CA PHE A 135 11.60 -1.68 5.82
C PHE A 135 12.25 -1.13 7.10
N PRO A 136 11.82 -1.52 8.31
CA PRO A 136 12.37 -0.95 9.53
C PRO A 136 13.81 -1.41 9.78
N THR A 137 14.13 -2.67 9.45
CA THR A 137 15.44 -3.26 9.71
C THR A 137 16.53 -2.61 8.87
N SER A 138 16.26 -2.36 7.57
CA SER A 138 17.21 -1.71 6.67
C SER A 138 17.53 -0.28 7.11
N LEU A 139 16.52 0.49 7.48
CA LEU A 139 16.70 1.85 7.98
C LEU A 139 17.47 1.87 9.32
N ALA A 140 17.12 0.97 10.25
CA ALA A 140 17.77 0.85 11.54
C ALA A 140 19.24 0.44 11.43
N MET A 141 19.62 -0.39 10.46
CA MET A 141 21.02 -0.75 10.20
C MET A 141 21.85 0.45 9.76
N ILE A 142 21.32 1.29 8.89
CA ILE A 142 21.97 2.52 8.44
C ILE A 142 22.13 3.49 9.62
N ALA A 143 21.05 3.72 10.36
CA ALA A 143 21.07 4.64 11.50
C ALA A 143 22.07 4.20 12.59
N ALA A 144 22.15 2.91 12.89
CA ALA A 144 23.04 2.38 13.91
C ALA A 144 24.54 2.44 13.53
N GLY A 145 24.85 2.34 12.23
CA GLY A 145 26.23 2.38 11.74
C GLY A 145 26.78 3.78 11.53
N THR A 146 26.00 4.85 11.74
CA THR A 146 26.40 6.23 11.53
C THR A 146 26.73 6.94 12.85
N HIS A 147 27.88 7.61 12.91
CA HIS A 147 28.38 8.29 14.11
C HIS A 147 28.13 9.79 14.12
N THR A 148 27.96 10.40 12.95
CA THR A 148 27.68 11.83 12.80
C THR A 148 26.31 12.08 12.21
N ALA A 149 25.71 13.25 12.53
CA ALA A 149 24.42 13.64 11.94
C ALA A 149 24.49 13.71 10.40
N ARG A 150 25.64 14.16 9.86
CA ARG A 150 25.87 14.26 8.40
C ARG A 150 25.92 12.87 7.73
N GLU A 151 26.63 11.90 8.33
CA GLU A 151 26.67 10.52 7.81
C GLU A 151 25.29 9.89 7.85
N ARG A 152 24.54 10.09 8.97
CA ARG A 152 23.17 9.60 9.12
C ARG A 152 22.24 10.18 8.07
N ALA A 153 22.25 11.49 7.88
CA ALA A 153 21.45 12.16 6.86
C ALA A 153 21.75 11.63 5.45
N ARG A 154 23.04 11.47 5.11
CA ARG A 154 23.45 10.90 3.81
C ARG A 154 22.99 9.45 3.64
N GLY A 155 23.14 8.60 4.65
CA GLY A 155 22.72 7.20 4.60
C GLY A 155 21.20 7.07 4.44
N ILE A 156 20.42 7.84 5.21
CA ILE A 156 18.95 7.87 5.11
C ILE A 156 18.50 8.41 3.74
N SER A 157 19.20 9.41 3.19
CA SER A 157 18.87 9.93 1.84
C SER A 157 19.08 8.88 0.75
N ILE A 158 20.15 8.07 0.82
CA ILE A 158 20.39 6.96 -0.11
C ILE A 158 19.32 5.90 0.05
N TRP A 159 18.93 5.56 1.27
CA TRP A 159 17.85 4.63 1.56
C TRP A 159 16.51 5.12 0.98
N ALA A 160 16.16 6.38 1.21
CA ALA A 160 14.93 6.98 0.69
C ALA A 160 14.91 7.04 -0.85
N ALA A 161 16.06 7.35 -1.48
CA ALA A 161 16.20 7.30 -2.93
C ALA A 161 16.00 5.87 -3.47
N SER A 162 16.51 4.84 -2.77
CA SER A 162 16.34 3.44 -3.13
C SER A 162 14.87 2.99 -2.99
N LEU A 163 14.19 3.41 -1.93
CA LEU A 163 12.74 3.21 -1.75
C LEU A 163 11.96 3.81 -2.95
N SER A 164 12.22 5.08 -3.26
CA SER A 164 11.57 5.79 -4.37
C SER A 164 11.87 5.14 -5.72
N THR A 165 13.11 4.66 -5.92
CA THR A 165 13.51 3.93 -7.13
C THR A 165 12.73 2.62 -7.26
N GLY A 166 12.52 1.88 -6.16
CA GLY A 166 11.69 0.68 -6.15
C GLY A 166 10.26 0.98 -6.62
N GLY A 167 9.64 2.02 -6.09
CA GLY A 167 8.30 2.46 -6.50
C GLY A 167 8.22 2.94 -7.96
N PHE A 168 9.28 3.57 -8.47
CA PHE A 168 9.36 4.01 -9.87
C PHE A 168 9.60 2.86 -10.85
N VAL A 169 10.54 1.95 -10.53
CA VAL A 169 10.92 0.83 -11.40
C VAL A 169 9.83 -0.23 -11.44
N SER A 170 9.13 -0.44 -10.34
CA SER A 170 8.12 -1.49 -10.18
C SER A 170 7.05 -1.51 -11.29
N PRO A 171 6.32 -0.42 -11.57
CA PRO A 171 5.28 -0.44 -12.59
C PRO A 171 5.86 -0.66 -14.00
N VAL A 172 7.05 -0.12 -14.28
CA VAL A 172 7.71 -0.32 -15.59
C VAL A 172 8.12 -1.78 -15.77
N LEU A 173 8.78 -2.34 -14.76
CA LEU A 173 9.20 -3.74 -14.77
C LEU A 173 7.99 -4.69 -14.85
N GLY A 174 6.99 -4.44 -14.01
CA GLY A 174 5.74 -5.19 -14.01
C GLY A 174 5.02 -5.12 -15.35
N GLY A 175 4.91 -3.91 -15.93
CA GLY A 175 4.28 -3.69 -17.22
C GLY A 175 4.98 -4.41 -18.38
N ILE A 176 6.31 -4.31 -18.48
CA ILE A 176 7.10 -4.96 -19.54
C ILE A 176 7.06 -6.48 -19.42
N LEU A 177 7.17 -7.01 -18.22
CA LEU A 177 7.23 -8.46 -18.00
C LEU A 177 5.88 -9.12 -18.17
N ALA A 178 4.82 -8.49 -17.64
CA ALA A 178 3.48 -9.02 -17.68
C ALA A 178 2.81 -8.95 -19.07
N ASP A 179 3.37 -8.19 -19.99
CA ASP A 179 2.91 -8.13 -21.39
C ASP A 179 3.28 -9.41 -22.19
N LYS A 180 3.99 -10.35 -21.57
CA LYS A 180 4.42 -11.61 -22.17
C LYS A 180 3.57 -12.77 -21.66
N ALA A 181 3.18 -13.68 -22.56
CA ALA A 181 2.51 -14.91 -22.19
C ALA A 181 3.32 -15.75 -21.19
N TRP A 182 2.64 -16.43 -20.28
CA TRP A 182 3.24 -17.46 -19.42
C TRP A 182 2.99 -18.84 -20.03
N GLY A 183 4.00 -19.37 -20.72
CA GLY A 183 3.80 -20.58 -21.52
C GLY A 183 2.84 -20.35 -22.68
N SER A 184 1.72 -21.06 -22.69
CA SER A 184 0.63 -20.92 -23.67
C SER A 184 -0.51 -20.00 -23.22
N ASP A 185 -0.44 -19.45 -22.01
CA ASP A 185 -1.49 -18.63 -21.41
C ASP A 185 -1.13 -17.15 -21.50
N GLU A 186 -1.83 -16.42 -22.38
CA GLU A 186 -1.59 -14.98 -22.59
C GLU A 186 -2.01 -14.13 -21.40
N HIS A 187 -3.02 -14.54 -20.63
CA HIS A 187 -3.54 -13.79 -19.48
C HIS A 187 -2.71 -14.02 -18.21
N ALA A 188 -1.91 -15.07 -18.16
CA ALA A 188 -1.08 -15.43 -17.02
C ALA A 188 0.28 -14.72 -16.96
N GLY A 189 0.53 -13.73 -17.81
CA GLY A 189 1.79 -12.97 -17.92
C GLY A 189 2.21 -12.27 -16.62
N TRP A 190 1.28 -11.96 -15.73
CA TRP A 190 1.54 -11.39 -14.41
C TRP A 190 2.54 -12.23 -13.57
N ARG A 191 2.65 -13.52 -13.80
CA ARG A 191 3.61 -14.42 -13.12
C ARG A 191 5.06 -14.04 -13.37
N TRP A 192 5.38 -13.48 -14.55
CA TRP A 192 6.74 -13.00 -14.85
C TRP A 192 7.16 -11.86 -13.94
N ALA A 193 6.24 -10.98 -13.57
CA ALA A 193 6.51 -9.91 -12.62
C ALA A 193 6.84 -10.45 -11.22
N PHE A 194 6.10 -11.46 -10.75
CA PHE A 194 6.41 -12.14 -9.48
C PHE A 194 7.72 -12.94 -9.54
N LEU A 195 8.06 -13.52 -10.70
CA LEU A 195 9.36 -14.18 -10.89
C LEU A 195 10.52 -13.18 -10.78
N ALA A 196 10.37 -11.99 -11.32
CA ALA A 196 11.37 -10.94 -11.16
C ALA A 196 11.53 -10.53 -9.67
N VAL A 197 10.43 -10.39 -8.93
CA VAL A 197 10.48 -10.15 -7.47
C VAL A 197 11.19 -11.29 -6.75
N LEU A 198 10.88 -12.54 -7.06
CA LEU A 198 11.55 -13.71 -6.49
C LEU A 198 13.07 -13.66 -6.70
N VAL A 199 13.51 -13.41 -7.94
CA VAL A 199 14.94 -13.33 -8.28
C VAL A 199 15.61 -12.19 -7.51
N LEU A 200 15.00 -11.01 -7.47
CA LEU A 200 15.54 -9.85 -6.76
C LEU A 200 15.53 -10.06 -5.24
N ALA A 201 14.54 -10.75 -4.68
CA ALA A 201 14.48 -11.09 -3.26
C ALA A 201 15.59 -12.08 -2.87
N VAL A 202 15.85 -13.10 -3.69
CA VAL A 202 16.97 -14.04 -3.48
C VAL A 202 18.30 -13.29 -3.58
N LEU A 203 18.48 -12.43 -4.57
CA LEU A 203 19.68 -11.59 -4.67
C LEU A 203 19.84 -10.68 -3.46
N SER A 204 18.74 -10.08 -2.97
CA SER A 204 18.76 -9.25 -1.76
C SER A 204 19.16 -10.06 -0.52
N ALA A 205 18.68 -11.29 -0.38
CA ALA A 205 19.08 -12.20 0.69
C ALA A 205 20.58 -12.52 0.61
N ILE A 206 21.10 -12.84 -0.57
CA ILE A 206 22.53 -13.13 -0.81
C ILE A 206 23.39 -11.91 -0.47
N VAL A 207 23.05 -10.73 -1.03
CA VAL A 207 23.78 -9.48 -0.77
C VAL A 207 23.76 -9.14 0.73
N SER A 208 22.62 -9.31 1.39
CA SER A 208 22.48 -9.09 2.83
C SER A 208 23.31 -10.07 3.64
N LEU A 209 23.35 -11.34 3.23
CA LEU A 209 24.14 -12.38 3.91
C LEU A 209 25.65 -12.11 3.79
N VAL A 210 26.11 -11.70 2.63
CA VAL A 210 27.55 -11.52 2.34
C VAL A 210 28.04 -10.16 2.82
N ALA A 211 27.33 -9.07 2.49
CA ALA A 211 27.83 -7.71 2.63
C ALA A 211 27.37 -6.97 3.88
N ALA A 212 26.22 -7.36 4.49
CA ALA A 212 25.71 -6.67 5.66
C ALA A 212 26.46 -7.06 6.93
N GLN A 213 26.79 -6.07 7.76
CA GLN A 213 27.27 -6.32 9.12
C GLN A 213 26.08 -6.45 10.08
N ASN A 214 26.18 -7.40 11.03
CA ASN A 214 25.13 -7.54 12.03
C ASN A 214 25.21 -6.39 13.04
N SER A 215 24.05 -5.89 13.44
CA SER A 215 23.90 -4.94 14.54
C SER A 215 22.67 -5.31 15.36
N SER A 216 22.71 -5.05 16.65
CA SER A 216 21.60 -5.26 17.59
C SER A 216 21.64 -4.19 18.67
N ALA A 217 20.52 -3.92 19.32
CA ALA A 217 20.39 -2.97 20.41
C ALA A 217 19.35 -3.48 21.43
N PRO A 218 19.62 -4.62 22.10
CA PRO A 218 18.62 -5.27 22.94
C PRO A 218 18.32 -4.54 24.25
N ALA A 219 19.17 -3.62 24.69
CA ALA A 219 19.02 -2.93 25.97
C ALA A 219 17.71 -2.11 26.03
N GLY A 220 16.87 -2.42 27.02
CA GLY A 220 15.59 -1.73 27.25
C GLY A 220 14.49 -2.03 26.22
N ARG A 221 14.65 -3.04 25.37
CA ARG A 221 13.64 -3.48 24.39
C ARG A 221 12.91 -4.71 24.86
N SER A 222 11.60 -4.71 24.73
CA SER A 222 10.72 -5.87 24.91
C SER A 222 9.58 -5.85 23.91
N LEU A 223 9.01 -7.02 23.64
CA LEU A 223 7.87 -7.15 22.73
C LEU A 223 6.56 -6.95 23.51
N ASP A 224 5.71 -6.10 23.02
CA ASP A 224 4.33 -5.96 23.48
C ASP A 224 3.41 -6.86 22.65
N TRP A 225 3.36 -8.13 23.01
CA TRP A 225 2.51 -9.10 22.32
C TRP A 225 1.03 -8.77 22.42
N LEU A 226 0.60 -8.21 23.58
CA LEU A 226 -0.80 -7.88 23.80
C LEU A 226 -1.24 -6.67 22.96
N GLY A 227 -0.43 -5.61 22.95
CA GLY A 227 -0.63 -4.46 22.06
C GLY A 227 -0.61 -4.89 20.59
N GLN A 228 0.37 -5.72 20.18
CA GLN A 228 0.49 -6.20 18.81
C GLN A 228 -0.73 -7.01 18.36
N ILE A 229 -1.18 -8.00 19.15
CA ILE A 229 -2.32 -8.84 18.78
C ILE A 229 -3.60 -8.03 18.74
N THR A 230 -3.83 -7.14 19.71
CA THR A 230 -5.05 -6.36 19.77
C THR A 230 -5.15 -5.36 18.62
N VAL A 231 -4.08 -4.64 18.26
CA VAL A 231 -4.10 -3.75 17.11
C VAL A 231 -4.22 -4.53 15.79
N ALA A 232 -3.55 -5.68 15.67
CA ALA A 232 -3.63 -6.51 14.47
C ALA A 232 -5.06 -7.00 14.21
N VAL A 233 -5.73 -7.53 15.23
CA VAL A 233 -7.13 -7.97 15.10
C VAL A 233 -8.05 -6.80 14.83
N ALA A 234 -7.86 -5.65 15.49
CA ALA A 234 -8.67 -4.44 15.27
C ALA A 234 -8.59 -3.96 13.81
N LEU A 235 -7.37 -3.80 13.28
CA LEU A 235 -7.17 -3.30 11.92
C LEU A 235 -7.61 -4.31 10.87
N PHE A 236 -7.30 -5.60 11.04
CA PHE A 236 -7.76 -6.65 10.13
C PHE A 236 -9.29 -6.71 10.08
N ALA A 237 -9.97 -6.71 11.23
CA ALA A 237 -11.43 -6.77 11.31
C ALA A 237 -12.09 -5.52 10.69
N LEU A 238 -11.49 -4.33 10.87
CA LEU A 238 -11.93 -3.09 10.23
C LEU A 238 -11.86 -3.21 8.70
N LEU A 239 -10.70 -3.60 8.17
CA LEU A 239 -10.48 -3.75 6.74
C LEU A 239 -11.38 -4.83 6.14
N PHE A 240 -11.55 -5.96 6.84
CA PHE A 240 -12.48 -7.01 6.43
C PHE A 240 -13.90 -6.47 6.29
N GLY A 241 -14.41 -5.73 7.28
CA GLY A 241 -15.73 -5.12 7.23
C GLY A 241 -15.90 -4.15 6.05
N VAL A 242 -14.88 -3.32 5.80
CA VAL A 242 -14.88 -2.34 4.69
C VAL A 242 -14.86 -3.04 3.33
N ILE A 243 -13.95 -3.99 3.13
CA ILE A 243 -13.74 -4.66 1.82
C ILE A 243 -14.90 -5.60 1.48
N GLN A 244 -15.46 -6.31 2.48
CA GLN A 244 -16.56 -7.25 2.27
C GLN A 244 -17.94 -6.58 2.18
N GLY A 245 -18.09 -5.35 2.68
CA GLY A 245 -19.36 -4.64 2.66
C GLY A 245 -20.08 -4.63 1.31
N PRO A 246 -19.41 -4.30 0.18
CA PRO A 246 -20.01 -4.26 -1.16
C PRO A 246 -20.53 -5.59 -1.67
N THR A 247 -19.85 -6.69 -1.34
CA THR A 247 -20.17 -8.03 -1.88
C THR A 247 -21.08 -8.84 -0.97
N SER A 248 -20.88 -8.77 0.34
CA SER A 248 -21.67 -9.52 1.33
C SER A 248 -22.86 -8.73 1.86
N GLY A 249 -22.95 -7.41 1.55
CA GLY A 249 -23.95 -6.50 2.09
C GLY A 249 -23.54 -5.89 3.43
N TRP A 250 -23.69 -4.57 3.55
CA TRP A 250 -23.28 -3.79 4.73
C TRP A 250 -23.99 -4.19 6.04
N GLY A 251 -25.19 -4.78 5.94
CA GLY A 251 -25.98 -5.30 7.06
C GLY A 251 -25.75 -6.77 7.37
N SER A 252 -24.86 -7.47 6.66
CA SER A 252 -24.59 -8.88 6.90
C SER A 252 -23.91 -9.11 8.25
N ALA A 253 -24.18 -10.25 8.88
CA ALA A 253 -23.62 -10.60 10.18
C ALA A 253 -22.08 -10.61 10.18
N SER A 254 -21.45 -11.02 9.08
CA SER A 254 -20.00 -11.03 8.92
C SER A 254 -19.41 -9.61 8.90
N VAL A 255 -20.02 -8.69 8.17
CA VAL A 255 -19.57 -7.29 8.05
C VAL A 255 -19.80 -6.52 9.35
N VAL A 256 -21.01 -6.61 9.90
CA VAL A 256 -21.33 -5.96 11.20
C VAL A 256 -20.47 -6.56 12.32
N GLY A 257 -20.31 -7.88 12.34
CA GLY A 257 -19.41 -8.56 13.29
C GLY A 257 -17.97 -8.10 13.15
N GLY A 258 -17.47 -7.89 11.93
CA GLY A 258 -16.15 -7.31 11.67
C GLY A 258 -15.97 -5.94 12.31
N PHE A 259 -16.93 -5.03 12.12
CA PHE A 259 -16.88 -3.69 12.74
C PHE A 259 -16.97 -3.74 14.28
N ILE A 260 -17.79 -4.64 14.83
CA ILE A 260 -17.88 -4.82 16.30
C ILE A 260 -16.54 -5.34 16.84
N VAL A 261 -15.95 -6.36 16.21
CA VAL A 261 -14.64 -6.89 16.60
C VAL A 261 -13.57 -5.81 16.49
N ALA A 262 -13.56 -5.03 15.41
CA ALA A 262 -12.63 -3.90 15.26
C ALA A 262 -12.74 -2.89 16.40
N ALA A 263 -13.95 -2.46 16.75
CA ALA A 263 -14.19 -1.51 17.84
C ALA A 263 -13.76 -2.08 19.20
N VAL A 264 -14.13 -3.32 19.52
CA VAL A 264 -13.78 -3.99 20.78
C VAL A 264 -12.26 -4.13 20.90
N PHE A 265 -11.58 -4.61 19.86
CA PHE A 265 -10.14 -4.83 19.90
C PHE A 265 -9.35 -3.51 19.86
N LEU A 266 -9.88 -2.44 19.27
CA LEU A 266 -9.30 -1.10 19.39
C LEU A 266 -9.33 -0.59 20.83
N VAL A 267 -10.45 -0.80 21.54
CA VAL A 267 -10.56 -0.46 22.98
C VAL A 267 -9.57 -1.31 23.79
N LEU A 268 -9.50 -2.62 23.51
CA LEU A 268 -8.54 -3.51 24.18
C LEU A 268 -7.08 -3.10 23.90
N PHE A 269 -6.76 -2.65 22.69
CA PHE A 269 -5.46 -2.10 22.36
C PHE A 269 -5.12 -0.89 23.22
N VAL A 270 -6.01 0.10 23.31
CA VAL A 270 -5.79 1.29 24.15
C VAL A 270 -5.60 0.90 25.63
N LEU A 271 -6.36 -0.07 26.13
CA LEU A 271 -6.21 -0.56 27.50
C LEU A 271 -4.89 -1.32 27.71
N ALA A 272 -4.45 -2.12 26.73
CA ALA A 272 -3.19 -2.84 26.76
C ALA A 272 -2.00 -1.87 26.78
N GLU A 273 -1.96 -0.91 25.86
CA GLU A 273 -0.90 0.11 25.76
C GLU A 273 -0.77 0.94 27.06
N ASN A 274 -1.90 1.32 27.68
CA ASN A 274 -1.89 2.08 28.91
C ASN A 274 -1.37 1.27 30.13
N ARG A 275 -1.36 -0.07 30.05
CA ARG A 275 -0.90 -0.96 31.12
C ARG A 275 0.47 -1.57 30.83
N SER A 276 0.94 -1.52 29.60
CA SER A 276 2.19 -2.11 29.19
C SER A 276 3.39 -1.36 29.78
N ALA A 277 4.34 -2.10 30.32
CA ALA A 277 5.63 -1.54 30.76
C ALA A 277 6.53 -1.09 29.58
N ALA A 278 6.32 -1.69 28.40
CA ALA A 278 7.03 -1.37 27.18
C ALA A 278 6.03 -1.33 26.01
N PRO A 279 5.18 -0.29 25.97
CA PRO A 279 4.12 -0.19 24.97
C PRO A 279 4.68 -0.11 23.55
N LEU A 280 3.96 -0.73 22.60
CA LEU A 280 4.25 -0.65 21.17
C LEU A 280 4.17 0.80 20.69
N LEU A 281 3.15 1.52 21.17
CA LEU A 281 2.88 2.92 20.85
C LEU A 281 2.54 3.70 22.12
N ARG A 282 3.44 4.56 22.57
CA ARG A 282 3.16 5.42 23.73
C ARG A 282 2.03 6.42 23.43
N LEU A 283 0.85 6.16 23.98
CA LEU A 283 -0.35 6.98 23.73
C LEU A 283 -0.23 8.40 24.29
N ASP A 284 0.65 8.65 25.26
CA ASP A 284 0.94 9.98 25.79
C ASP A 284 1.50 10.97 24.75
N VAL A 285 2.13 10.48 23.67
CA VAL A 285 2.59 11.32 22.56
C VAL A 285 1.43 12.02 21.86
N PHE A 286 0.28 11.37 21.80
CA PHE A 286 -0.96 11.97 21.24
C PHE A 286 -1.57 13.07 22.11
N ARG A 287 -1.09 13.29 23.33
CA ARG A 287 -1.45 14.46 24.13
C ARG A 287 -0.83 15.74 23.55
N ASN A 288 0.24 15.63 22.79
CA ASN A 288 0.76 16.73 22.00
C ASN A 288 -0.14 16.98 20.78
N ARG A 289 -0.84 18.13 20.79
CA ARG A 289 -1.76 18.51 19.72
C ARG A 289 -1.09 18.52 18.33
N ALA A 290 0.14 19.00 18.24
CA ALA A 290 0.83 19.09 16.95
C ALA A 290 1.16 17.69 16.41
N PHE A 291 1.62 16.76 17.26
CA PHE A 291 1.81 15.37 16.87
C PHE A 291 0.52 14.70 16.40
N THR A 292 -0.56 14.84 17.15
CA THR A 292 -1.87 14.26 16.81
C THR A 292 -2.40 14.79 15.48
N VAL A 293 -2.30 16.10 15.24
CA VAL A 293 -2.69 16.71 13.97
C VAL A 293 -1.84 16.18 12.81
N ALA A 294 -0.52 16.09 12.99
CA ALA A 294 0.38 15.52 11.98
C ALA A 294 0.05 14.05 11.69
N ALA A 295 -0.19 13.26 12.73
CA ALA A 295 -0.55 11.85 12.63
C ALA A 295 -1.85 11.63 11.84
N ILE A 296 -2.91 12.37 12.16
CA ILE A 296 -4.20 12.27 11.47
C ILE A 296 -4.07 12.77 10.02
N ALA A 297 -3.39 13.90 9.80
CA ALA A 297 -3.15 14.43 8.45
C ALA A 297 -2.35 13.44 7.59
N THR A 298 -1.42 12.70 8.21
CA THR A 298 -0.68 11.63 7.53
C THR A 298 -1.62 10.52 7.05
N VAL A 299 -2.51 10.03 7.91
CA VAL A 299 -3.45 8.96 7.54
C VAL A 299 -4.33 9.41 6.36
N PHE A 300 -4.92 10.61 6.43
CA PHE A 300 -5.78 11.13 5.36
C PHE A 300 -5.03 11.37 4.06
N GLY A 301 -3.81 11.93 4.12
CA GLY A 301 -3.01 12.20 2.93
C GLY A 301 -2.51 10.93 2.25
N MET A 302 -2.08 9.95 3.03
CA MET A 302 -1.60 8.66 2.49
C MET A 302 -2.75 7.77 2.00
N PHE A 303 -3.90 7.84 2.67
CA PHE A 303 -5.18 7.29 2.19
C PHE A 303 -5.51 7.83 0.79
N SER A 304 -5.46 9.16 0.62
CA SER A 304 -5.75 9.81 -0.66
C SER A 304 -4.78 9.34 -1.74
N PHE A 305 -3.48 9.36 -1.49
CA PHE A 305 -2.48 8.97 -2.49
C PHE A 305 -2.66 7.52 -2.97
N LEU A 306 -2.75 6.55 -2.06
CA LEU A 306 -2.86 5.16 -2.48
C LEU A 306 -4.28 4.81 -2.96
N GLY A 307 -5.30 5.48 -2.46
CA GLY A 307 -6.66 5.41 -2.99
C GLY A 307 -6.72 5.88 -4.46
N THR A 308 -6.04 6.98 -4.78
CA THR A 308 -5.90 7.49 -6.15
C THR A 308 -5.12 6.53 -7.04
N ALA A 309 -4.02 5.98 -6.55
CA ALA A 309 -3.25 4.99 -7.27
C ALA A 309 -4.10 3.74 -7.59
N TYR A 310 -4.85 3.23 -6.62
CA TYR A 310 -5.78 2.11 -6.80
C TYR A 310 -6.89 2.44 -7.80
N ALA A 311 -7.59 3.57 -7.62
CA ALA A 311 -8.63 4.02 -8.55
C ALA A 311 -8.11 4.15 -9.98
N THR A 312 -6.90 4.69 -10.14
CA THR A 312 -6.23 4.84 -11.44
C THR A 312 -5.88 3.48 -12.04
N SER A 313 -5.39 2.54 -11.23
CA SER A 313 -5.14 1.16 -11.65
C SER A 313 -6.39 0.52 -12.24
N ILE A 314 -7.47 0.48 -11.47
CA ILE A 314 -8.72 -0.15 -11.91
C ILE A 314 -9.30 0.56 -13.14
N ARG A 315 -9.30 1.89 -13.14
CA ARG A 315 -9.76 2.67 -14.29
C ARG A 315 -9.02 2.32 -15.57
N LEU A 316 -7.68 2.33 -15.55
CA LEU A 316 -6.89 2.11 -16.76
C LEU A 316 -6.87 0.64 -17.18
N SER A 317 -6.68 -0.28 -16.24
CA SER A 317 -6.54 -1.70 -16.55
C SER A 317 -7.87 -2.45 -16.65
N ALA A 318 -8.70 -2.43 -15.60
CA ALA A 318 -9.92 -3.24 -15.54
C ALA A 318 -11.12 -2.59 -16.27
N ILE A 319 -11.20 -1.24 -16.34
CA ILE A 319 -12.33 -0.55 -16.99
C ILE A 319 -12.01 -0.23 -18.46
N GLN A 320 -10.86 0.41 -18.72
CA GLN A 320 -10.44 0.80 -20.07
C GLN A 320 -9.71 -0.31 -20.82
N GLY A 321 -9.30 -1.40 -20.17
CA GLY A 321 -8.61 -2.55 -20.79
C GLY A 321 -7.21 -2.21 -21.31
N PHE A 322 -6.51 -1.26 -20.67
CA PHE A 322 -5.14 -0.94 -21.07
C PHE A 322 -4.20 -2.07 -20.68
N SER A 323 -3.22 -2.37 -21.56
CA SER A 323 -2.16 -3.32 -21.24
C SER A 323 -1.38 -2.89 -19.99
N PRO A 324 -0.73 -3.82 -19.28
CA PRO A 324 0.08 -3.51 -18.11
C PRO A 324 1.16 -2.44 -18.40
N LEU A 325 1.78 -2.50 -19.57
CA LEU A 325 2.79 -1.53 -19.98
C LEU A 325 2.19 -0.13 -20.17
N LYS A 326 1.02 -0.01 -20.81
CA LYS A 326 0.33 1.28 -20.96
C LYS A 326 -0.14 1.84 -19.61
N THR A 327 -0.64 0.98 -18.73
CA THR A 327 -1.03 1.34 -17.35
C THR A 327 0.16 1.81 -16.53
N SER A 328 1.37 1.24 -16.74
CA SER A 328 2.57 1.61 -16.01
C SER A 328 2.96 3.08 -16.15
N ILE A 329 2.59 3.72 -17.26
CA ILE A 329 2.86 5.16 -17.51
C ILE A 329 2.27 6.01 -16.39
N ALA A 330 1.03 5.73 -15.96
CA ALA A 330 0.39 6.46 -14.87
C ALA A 330 1.16 6.33 -13.55
N PHE A 331 1.66 5.15 -13.25
CA PHE A 331 2.42 4.90 -12.03
C PHE A 331 3.84 5.47 -12.08
N VAL A 332 4.44 5.55 -13.27
CA VAL A 332 5.68 6.30 -13.50
C VAL A 332 5.48 7.79 -13.16
N LEU A 333 4.34 8.36 -13.53
CA LEU A 333 4.03 9.75 -13.19
C LEU A 333 3.81 9.94 -11.69
N LEU A 334 3.08 9.03 -11.04
CA LEU A 334 2.83 9.10 -9.60
C LEU A 334 4.12 8.94 -8.77
N ASN A 335 4.87 7.87 -9.00
CA ASN A 335 6.04 7.54 -8.19
C ASN A 335 7.33 8.20 -8.68
N GLY A 336 7.46 8.45 -9.98
CA GLY A 336 8.63 9.11 -10.58
C GLY A 336 8.81 10.54 -10.12
N MET A 337 7.71 11.26 -9.84
CA MET A 337 7.78 12.60 -9.29
C MET A 337 8.42 12.59 -7.89
N ALA A 338 8.18 11.57 -7.07
CA ALA A 338 8.84 11.45 -5.77
C ALA A 338 10.36 11.35 -5.90
N LEU A 339 10.85 10.58 -6.85
CA LEU A 339 12.28 10.46 -7.13
C LEU A 339 12.88 11.77 -7.66
N LEU A 340 12.23 12.40 -8.64
CA LEU A 340 12.69 13.65 -9.26
C LEU A 340 12.66 14.83 -8.28
N MET A 341 11.69 14.86 -7.38
CA MET A 341 11.53 15.94 -6.41
C MET A 341 12.43 15.79 -5.16
N THR A 342 13.05 14.63 -4.93
CA THR A 342 13.89 14.39 -3.74
C THR A 342 14.93 15.51 -3.47
N PRO A 343 15.74 15.97 -4.45
CA PRO A 343 16.69 17.04 -4.20
C PRO A 343 16.03 18.40 -3.94
N ILE A 344 14.85 18.62 -4.53
CA ILE A 344 14.08 19.86 -4.37
C ILE A 344 13.42 19.90 -2.99
N THR A 345 12.81 18.79 -2.56
CA THR A 345 12.13 18.70 -1.26
C THR A 345 13.09 18.90 -0.10
N SER A 346 14.32 18.39 -0.19
CA SER A 346 15.35 18.63 0.81
C SER A 346 15.65 20.12 0.96
N GLY A 347 15.87 20.83 -0.14
CA GLY A 347 16.12 22.28 -0.12
C GLY A 347 14.92 23.12 0.33
N VAL A 348 13.70 22.65 0.04
CA VAL A 348 12.46 23.30 0.48
C VAL A 348 12.29 23.16 1.99
N LEU A 349 12.52 21.95 2.55
CA LEU A 349 12.41 21.68 3.99
C LEU A 349 13.46 22.45 4.82
N GLU A 350 14.64 22.74 4.26
CA GLU A 350 15.64 23.57 4.92
C GLU A 350 15.26 25.05 5.00
N ARG A 351 14.43 25.55 4.06
CA ARG A 351 14.11 26.97 3.92
C ARG A 351 12.73 27.36 4.44
N TYR A 352 11.79 26.43 4.41
CA TYR A 352 10.39 26.68 4.75
C TYR A 352 9.94 25.81 5.92
N ASN A 353 9.02 26.33 6.73
CA ASN A 353 8.42 25.56 7.82
C ASN A 353 7.73 24.31 7.26
N PRO A 354 8.01 23.11 7.79
CA PRO A 354 7.46 21.85 7.30
C PRO A 354 5.92 21.81 7.15
N ARG A 355 5.19 22.59 7.95
CA ARG A 355 3.72 22.72 7.85
C ARG A 355 3.24 23.21 6.49
N TRP A 356 3.96 24.18 5.90
CA TRP A 356 3.61 24.73 4.59
C TRP A 356 3.93 23.75 3.47
N THR A 357 5.05 23.06 3.56
CA THR A 357 5.45 22.03 2.59
C THR A 357 4.47 20.87 2.63
N LEU A 358 4.09 20.42 3.82
CA LEU A 358 3.08 19.36 4.01
C LEU A 358 1.71 19.80 3.49
N GLY A 359 1.25 20.99 3.86
CA GLY A 359 -0.03 21.54 3.42
C GLY A 359 -0.09 21.71 1.89
N THR A 360 0.96 22.27 1.27
CA THR A 360 1.04 22.39 -0.19
C THR A 360 1.02 21.03 -0.87
N GLY A 361 1.73 20.05 -0.33
CA GLY A 361 1.72 18.69 -0.84
C GLY A 361 0.32 18.11 -0.88
N PHE A 362 -0.44 18.21 0.20
CA PHE A 362 -1.81 17.70 0.26
C PHE A 362 -2.78 18.52 -0.60
N VAL A 363 -2.59 19.83 -0.77
CA VAL A 363 -3.37 20.63 -1.73
C VAL A 363 -3.15 20.14 -3.15
N LEU A 364 -1.92 19.87 -3.56
CA LEU A 364 -1.62 19.34 -4.90
C LEU A 364 -2.26 17.97 -5.14
N ILE A 365 -2.25 17.08 -4.15
CA ILE A 365 -2.97 15.80 -4.22
C ILE A 365 -4.47 16.07 -4.41
N ALA A 366 -5.08 16.91 -3.58
CA ALA A 366 -6.50 17.21 -3.67
C ALA A 366 -6.90 17.79 -5.04
N VAL A 367 -6.13 18.73 -5.57
CA VAL A 367 -6.37 19.33 -6.91
C VAL A 367 -6.26 18.26 -8.00
N GLY A 368 -5.24 17.40 -7.95
CA GLY A 368 -5.07 16.29 -8.88
C GLY A 368 -6.24 15.32 -8.84
N ASP A 369 -6.71 14.95 -7.64
CA ASP A 369 -7.84 14.04 -7.44
C ASP A 369 -9.16 14.62 -7.95
N PHE A 370 -9.47 15.88 -7.63
CA PHE A 370 -10.67 16.54 -8.18
C PHE A 370 -10.59 16.68 -9.71
N TRP A 371 -9.39 16.90 -10.26
CA TRP A 371 -9.23 16.91 -11.71
C TRP A 371 -9.44 15.51 -12.31
N MET A 372 -8.88 14.46 -11.71
CA MET A 372 -9.12 13.07 -12.13
C MET A 372 -10.61 12.70 -12.09
N SER A 373 -11.36 13.17 -11.10
CA SER A 373 -12.80 12.90 -10.99
C SER A 373 -13.64 13.50 -12.14
N ALA A 374 -13.16 14.55 -12.77
CA ALA A 374 -13.84 15.22 -13.90
C ALA A 374 -13.53 14.58 -15.26
N ILE A 375 -12.59 13.64 -15.35
CA ILE A 375 -12.20 12.99 -16.59
C ILE A 375 -12.99 11.70 -16.75
N SER A 376 -13.83 11.56 -17.80
CA SER A 376 -14.54 10.31 -18.09
C SER A 376 -13.60 9.20 -18.57
N ALA A 377 -13.87 7.96 -18.17
CA ALA A 377 -13.16 6.77 -18.67
C ALA A 377 -13.43 6.48 -20.15
N SER A 378 -14.43 7.12 -20.77
CA SER A 378 -14.65 7.05 -22.21
C SER A 378 -13.52 7.70 -23.03
N ASN A 379 -12.68 8.51 -22.39
CA ASN A 379 -11.52 9.10 -23.03
C ASN A 379 -10.29 8.18 -22.86
N ASP A 380 -9.94 7.44 -23.91
CA ASP A 380 -8.84 6.48 -23.94
C ASP A 380 -7.46 7.11 -24.10
N SER A 381 -7.36 8.44 -24.13
CA SER A 381 -6.08 9.13 -24.22
C SER A 381 -5.36 9.12 -22.86
N VAL A 382 -4.17 8.53 -22.79
CA VAL A 382 -3.30 8.62 -21.60
C VAL A 382 -2.92 10.08 -21.30
N GLY A 383 -2.87 10.94 -22.33
CA GLY A 383 -2.50 12.35 -22.18
C GLY A 383 -3.38 13.14 -21.20
N VAL A 384 -4.67 12.79 -21.09
CA VAL A 384 -5.60 13.53 -20.23
C VAL A 384 -5.34 13.30 -18.73
N VAL A 385 -4.75 12.17 -18.37
CA VAL A 385 -4.44 11.83 -16.96
C VAL A 385 -3.04 12.28 -16.55
N VAL A 386 -2.19 12.72 -17.49
CA VAL A 386 -0.78 13.10 -17.19
C VAL A 386 -0.71 14.25 -16.19
N ALA A 387 -1.37 15.37 -16.48
CA ALA A 387 -1.27 16.55 -15.64
C ALA A 387 -1.79 16.33 -14.21
N PRO A 388 -3.00 15.77 -13.99
CA PRO A 388 -3.47 15.50 -12.63
C PRO A 388 -2.60 14.49 -11.88
N LEU A 389 -2.11 13.42 -12.52
CA LEU A 389 -1.25 12.44 -11.86
C LEU A 389 0.14 13.01 -11.50
N VAL A 390 0.69 13.91 -12.32
CA VAL A 390 1.91 14.65 -11.98
C VAL A 390 1.69 15.52 -10.74
N LEU A 391 0.56 16.21 -10.63
CA LEU A 391 0.22 16.99 -9.43
C LEU A 391 0.14 16.11 -8.19
N VAL A 392 -0.54 14.97 -8.28
CA VAL A 392 -0.61 14.00 -7.17
C VAL A 392 0.79 13.49 -6.80
N GLY A 393 1.63 13.15 -7.78
CA GLY A 393 2.99 12.67 -7.54
C GLY A 393 3.91 13.72 -6.89
N ILE A 394 3.86 14.98 -7.33
CA ILE A 394 4.58 16.09 -6.69
C ILE A 394 4.07 16.31 -5.27
N GLY A 395 2.74 16.30 -5.09
CA GLY A 395 2.10 16.45 -3.78
C GLY A 395 2.52 15.36 -2.82
N PHE A 396 2.57 14.11 -3.28
CA PHE A 396 3.06 12.97 -2.50
C PHE A 396 4.54 13.15 -2.09
N ALA A 397 5.41 13.54 -3.02
CA ALA A 397 6.83 13.79 -2.75
C ALA A 397 7.04 14.81 -1.64
N LEU A 398 6.32 15.93 -1.68
CA LEU A 398 6.36 16.96 -0.65
C LEU A 398 5.81 16.46 0.69
N SER A 399 4.71 15.74 0.67
CA SER A 399 4.03 15.27 1.87
C SER A 399 4.84 14.21 2.62
N VAL A 400 5.33 13.17 1.91
CA VAL A 400 6.06 12.06 2.54
C VAL A 400 7.35 12.51 3.20
N SER A 401 8.06 13.46 2.58
CA SER A 401 9.28 14.03 3.14
C SER A 401 9.00 14.92 4.37
N SER A 402 7.87 15.63 4.37
CA SER A 402 7.50 16.55 5.45
C SER A 402 6.88 15.87 6.66
N VAL A 403 6.16 14.77 6.47
CA VAL A 403 5.45 14.04 7.55
C VAL A 403 6.40 13.62 8.65
N THR A 404 7.51 12.98 8.30
CA THR A 404 8.49 12.50 9.26
C THR A 404 9.17 13.67 9.98
N ALA A 405 9.50 14.74 9.25
CA ALA A 405 10.10 15.94 9.84
C ALA A 405 9.16 16.58 10.87
N VAL A 406 7.88 16.80 10.51
CA VAL A 406 6.88 17.36 11.44
C VAL A 406 6.70 16.49 12.68
N ALA A 407 6.61 15.17 12.52
CA ALA A 407 6.41 14.26 13.63
C ALA A 407 7.60 14.26 14.61
N VAL A 408 8.81 14.28 14.08
CA VAL A 408 10.05 14.30 14.88
C VAL A 408 10.21 15.63 15.60
N ASP A 409 9.92 16.75 14.95
CA ASP A 409 10.04 18.09 15.52
C ASP A 409 8.99 18.39 16.63
N THR A 410 7.96 17.57 16.73
CA THR A 410 6.88 17.78 17.72
C THR A 410 7.07 16.99 19.03
N VAL A 411 8.11 16.18 19.14
CA VAL A 411 8.37 15.34 20.32
C VAL A 411 9.77 15.55 20.88
N PRO A 412 10.00 15.32 22.18
CA PRO A 412 11.33 15.38 22.79
C PRO A 412 12.30 14.39 22.13
N ASN A 413 13.60 14.73 22.12
CA ASN A 413 14.66 13.95 21.46
C ASN A 413 14.71 12.46 21.84
N HIS A 414 14.40 12.11 23.11
CA HIS A 414 14.39 10.71 23.54
C HIS A 414 13.20 9.89 22.99
N LEU A 415 12.17 10.54 22.43
CA LEU A 415 10.99 9.91 21.83
C LEU A 415 11.03 9.93 20.29
N THR A 416 12.04 10.53 19.66
CA THR A 416 12.15 10.68 18.20
C THR A 416 12.04 9.36 17.45
N GLY A 417 12.68 8.30 17.93
CA GLY A 417 12.61 6.97 17.29
C GLY A 417 11.20 6.38 17.32
N MET A 418 10.48 6.57 18.43
CA MET A 418 9.11 6.10 18.56
C MET A 418 8.15 6.94 17.70
N ALA A 419 8.31 8.27 17.69
CA ALA A 419 7.49 9.14 16.85
C ALA A 419 7.67 8.82 15.35
N SER A 420 8.89 8.56 14.91
CA SER A 420 9.19 8.13 13.54
C SER A 420 8.51 6.78 13.23
N GLY A 421 8.63 5.79 14.11
CA GLY A 421 7.96 4.49 13.94
C GLY A 421 6.44 4.59 13.91
N ALA A 422 5.86 5.36 14.85
CA ALA A 422 4.42 5.62 14.89
C ALA A 422 3.93 6.29 13.60
N THR A 423 4.69 7.25 13.08
CA THR A 423 4.35 7.94 11.83
C THR A 423 4.43 7.01 10.62
N SER A 424 5.41 6.10 10.58
CA SER A 424 5.51 5.08 9.53
C SER A 424 4.31 4.13 9.56
N MET A 425 3.94 3.62 10.73
CA MET A 425 2.75 2.77 10.89
C MET A 425 1.46 3.50 10.46
N LEU A 426 1.29 4.77 10.84
CA LEU A 426 0.12 5.56 10.45
C LEU A 426 0.10 5.88 8.95
N ARG A 427 1.25 6.09 8.33
CA ARG A 427 1.40 6.21 6.88
C ARG A 427 0.91 4.93 6.19
N ASP A 428 1.39 3.78 6.62
CA ASP A 428 1.07 2.50 6.01
C ASP A 428 -0.36 2.06 6.29
N PHE A 429 -0.91 2.46 7.44
CA PHE A 429 -2.34 2.34 7.73
C PHE A 429 -3.19 3.19 6.75
N GLY A 430 -2.78 4.44 6.49
CA GLY A 430 -3.41 5.27 5.45
C GLY A 430 -3.34 4.61 4.07
N PHE A 431 -2.19 4.05 3.70
CA PHE A 431 -2.02 3.31 2.45
C PHE A 431 -2.98 2.11 2.34
N THR A 432 -3.11 1.32 3.40
CA THR A 432 -4.00 0.15 3.41
C THR A 432 -5.48 0.56 3.33
N LEU A 433 -5.88 1.66 4.00
CA LEU A 433 -7.25 2.14 3.93
C LEU A 433 -7.64 2.67 2.53
N GLY A 434 -6.70 3.18 1.75
CA GLY A 434 -6.97 3.77 0.44
C GLY A 434 -7.70 2.83 -0.51
N PRO A 435 -7.08 1.73 -0.95
CA PRO A 435 -7.72 0.72 -1.80
C PRO A 435 -9.00 0.15 -1.20
N ALA A 436 -8.99 -0.18 0.09
CA ALA A 436 -10.13 -0.77 0.79
C ALA A 436 -11.38 0.13 0.72
N VAL A 437 -11.26 1.40 1.12
CA VAL A 437 -12.40 2.32 1.19
C VAL A 437 -12.82 2.80 -0.21
N VAL A 438 -11.86 3.16 -1.07
CA VAL A 438 -12.17 3.60 -2.44
C VAL A 438 -12.81 2.48 -3.23
N GLY A 439 -12.28 1.26 -3.14
CA GLY A 439 -12.87 0.07 -3.74
C GLY A 439 -14.28 -0.20 -3.23
N ALA A 440 -14.47 -0.16 -1.91
CA ALA A 440 -15.78 -0.42 -1.29
C ALA A 440 -16.84 0.61 -1.74
N ILE A 441 -16.51 1.90 -1.74
CA ILE A 441 -17.42 2.98 -2.18
C ILE A 441 -17.74 2.82 -3.67
N ALA A 442 -16.71 2.66 -4.51
CA ALA A 442 -16.88 2.56 -5.95
C ALA A 442 -17.74 1.33 -6.34
N LEU A 443 -17.43 0.18 -5.77
CA LEU A 443 -18.13 -1.06 -6.11
C LEU A 443 -19.56 -1.09 -5.58
N SER A 444 -19.83 -0.57 -4.38
CA SER A 444 -21.19 -0.43 -3.85
C SER A 444 -22.05 0.47 -4.74
N ARG A 445 -21.49 1.61 -5.20
CA ARG A 445 -22.21 2.53 -6.09
C ARG A 445 -22.46 1.92 -7.45
N ALA A 446 -21.45 1.29 -8.06
CA ALA A 446 -21.60 0.64 -9.35
C ALA A 446 -22.63 -0.50 -9.30
N ALA A 447 -22.59 -1.34 -8.27
CA ALA A 447 -23.59 -2.40 -8.07
C ALA A 447 -25.00 -1.85 -7.91
N SER A 448 -25.17 -0.78 -7.13
CA SER A 448 -26.47 -0.13 -6.95
C SER A 448 -26.98 0.48 -8.24
N GLU A 449 -26.13 1.17 -9.02
CA GLU A 449 -26.50 1.76 -10.31
C GLU A 449 -26.90 0.68 -11.32
N ILE A 450 -26.16 -0.44 -11.39
CA ILE A 450 -26.50 -1.58 -12.25
C ILE A 450 -27.85 -2.17 -11.84
N ALA A 451 -28.08 -2.40 -10.54
CA ALA A 451 -29.35 -2.94 -10.04
C ALA A 451 -30.54 -2.02 -10.38
N ASP A 452 -30.38 -0.71 -10.27
CA ASP A 452 -31.40 0.27 -10.64
C ASP A 452 -31.68 0.26 -12.16
N LYS A 453 -30.64 0.14 -12.99
CA LYS A 453 -30.80 0.02 -14.44
C LYS A 453 -31.52 -1.24 -14.85
N ILE A 454 -31.20 -2.39 -14.22
CA ILE A 454 -31.90 -3.66 -14.48
C ILE A 454 -33.38 -3.53 -14.08
N ARG A 455 -33.67 -2.92 -12.92
CA ARG A 455 -35.06 -2.75 -12.43
C ARG A 455 -35.88 -1.81 -13.31
N THR A 456 -35.29 -0.75 -13.85
CA THR A 456 -36.00 0.28 -14.64
C THR A 456 -36.05 -0.03 -16.13
N ASN A 457 -35.18 -0.91 -16.65
CA ASN A 457 -35.10 -1.26 -18.07
C ASN A 457 -35.50 -2.73 -18.28
N GLN A 458 -36.77 -2.95 -18.63
CA GLN A 458 -37.31 -4.30 -18.85
C GLN A 458 -36.62 -5.05 -20.00
N ALA A 459 -36.11 -4.36 -21.01
CA ALA A 459 -35.38 -4.97 -22.11
C ALA A 459 -34.02 -5.52 -21.63
N LEU A 460 -33.34 -4.75 -20.77
CA LEU A 460 -32.08 -5.16 -20.15
C LEU A 460 -32.29 -6.36 -19.21
N ALA A 461 -33.35 -6.36 -18.40
CA ALA A 461 -33.68 -7.47 -17.51
C ALA A 461 -33.92 -8.75 -18.30
N LYS A 462 -34.74 -8.71 -19.38
CA LYS A 462 -34.98 -9.86 -20.27
C LYS A 462 -33.70 -10.35 -20.97
N ALA A 463 -32.83 -9.43 -21.40
CA ALA A 463 -31.56 -9.79 -22.04
C ALA A 463 -30.61 -10.48 -21.05
N LEU A 464 -30.58 -10.02 -19.77
CA LEU A 464 -29.80 -10.65 -18.71
C LEU A 464 -30.34 -12.05 -18.37
N ASP A 465 -31.66 -12.23 -18.28
CA ASP A 465 -32.26 -13.53 -18.06
C ASP A 465 -31.95 -14.51 -19.21
N ALA A 466 -32.02 -14.04 -20.46
CA ALA A 466 -31.64 -14.82 -21.63
C ALA A 466 -30.14 -15.19 -21.62
N PHE A 467 -29.26 -14.26 -21.23
CA PHE A 467 -27.84 -14.51 -21.06
C PHE A 467 -27.57 -15.57 -19.98
N ASN A 468 -28.15 -15.45 -18.80
CA ASN A 468 -28.02 -16.42 -17.72
C ASN A 468 -28.57 -17.79 -18.07
N SER A 469 -29.66 -17.84 -18.87
CA SER A 469 -30.30 -19.08 -19.30
C SER A 469 -29.58 -19.77 -20.47
N SER A 470 -28.67 -19.08 -21.15
CA SER A 470 -27.96 -19.58 -22.33
C SER A 470 -27.13 -20.84 -22.04
N VAL A 471 -26.63 -20.98 -20.80
CA VAL A 471 -25.86 -22.15 -20.37
C VAL A 471 -26.66 -23.44 -20.44
N ALA A 472 -27.93 -23.41 -20.06
CA ALA A 472 -28.77 -24.61 -20.02
C ALA A 472 -29.00 -25.23 -21.42
N SER A 473 -29.07 -24.38 -22.45
CA SER A 473 -29.33 -24.77 -23.86
C SER A 473 -28.03 -24.85 -24.70
N ALA A 474 -26.87 -24.57 -24.12
CA ALA A 474 -25.62 -24.52 -24.88
C ALA A 474 -25.12 -25.90 -25.32
N PRO A 475 -24.56 -26.04 -26.53
CA PRO A 475 -23.83 -27.22 -26.92
C PRO A 475 -22.67 -27.53 -25.94
N PRO A 476 -22.33 -28.81 -25.69
CA PRO A 476 -21.30 -29.21 -24.74
C PRO A 476 -19.95 -28.52 -24.96
N ALA A 477 -19.58 -28.22 -26.21
CA ALA A 477 -18.34 -27.54 -26.56
C ALA A 477 -18.29 -26.05 -26.14
N GLN A 478 -19.44 -25.38 -26.03
CA GLN A 478 -19.57 -23.96 -25.67
C GLN A 478 -19.90 -23.75 -24.19
N LYS A 479 -20.35 -24.79 -23.52
CA LYS A 479 -20.84 -24.73 -22.15
C LYS A 479 -19.81 -24.15 -21.16
N PRO A 480 -18.53 -24.57 -21.14
CA PRO A 480 -17.54 -24.02 -20.22
C PRO A 480 -17.31 -22.52 -20.40
N ALA A 481 -17.30 -22.03 -21.65
CA ALA A 481 -17.11 -20.61 -21.93
C ALA A 481 -18.31 -19.77 -21.44
N LEU A 482 -19.54 -20.27 -21.66
CA LEU A 482 -20.76 -19.60 -21.19
C LEU A 482 -20.89 -19.63 -19.67
N GLU A 483 -20.57 -20.75 -19.02
CA GLU A 483 -20.52 -20.85 -17.56
C GLU A 483 -19.50 -19.85 -16.97
N GLY A 484 -18.31 -19.74 -17.58
CA GLY A 484 -17.29 -18.76 -17.21
C GLY A 484 -17.78 -17.32 -17.36
N ALA A 485 -18.45 -17.00 -18.47
CA ALA A 485 -18.99 -15.66 -18.72
C ALA A 485 -20.13 -15.31 -17.75
N VAL A 486 -21.05 -16.24 -17.46
CA VAL A 486 -22.11 -16.04 -16.46
C VAL A 486 -21.50 -15.88 -15.07
N GLY A 487 -20.51 -16.69 -14.72
CA GLY A 487 -19.79 -16.56 -13.47
C GLY A 487 -19.10 -15.19 -13.33
N ALA A 488 -18.45 -14.70 -14.38
CA ALA A 488 -17.81 -13.38 -14.40
C ALA A 488 -18.83 -12.25 -14.22
N VAL A 489 -19.98 -12.30 -14.88
CA VAL A 489 -21.06 -11.31 -14.71
C VAL A 489 -21.58 -11.33 -13.27
N ASN A 490 -21.77 -12.50 -12.70
CA ASN A 490 -22.26 -12.68 -11.33
C ASN A 490 -21.21 -12.30 -10.26
N SER A 491 -19.92 -12.16 -10.63
CA SER A 491 -18.86 -11.69 -9.74
C SER A 491 -18.93 -10.19 -9.41
N GLY A 492 -19.86 -9.48 -10.02
CA GLY A 492 -20.09 -8.05 -9.75
C GLY A 492 -19.71 -7.13 -10.91
N PRO A 493 -19.71 -5.80 -10.69
CA PRO A 493 -19.53 -4.81 -11.77
C PRO A 493 -18.24 -4.99 -12.59
N LEU A 494 -17.12 -5.28 -11.94
CA LEU A 494 -15.84 -5.52 -12.63
C LEU A 494 -15.89 -6.78 -13.50
N GLY A 495 -16.46 -7.86 -12.98
CA GLY A 495 -16.67 -9.09 -13.74
C GLY A 495 -17.56 -8.87 -14.96
N ALA A 496 -18.68 -8.18 -14.78
CA ALA A 496 -19.57 -7.82 -15.88
C ALA A 496 -18.86 -6.99 -16.96
N ASN A 497 -18.00 -6.05 -16.57
CA ASN A 497 -17.22 -5.24 -17.51
C ASN A 497 -16.11 -6.05 -18.20
N GLY A 498 -15.52 -7.04 -17.55
CA GLY A 498 -14.48 -7.90 -18.09
C GLY A 498 -14.96 -8.83 -19.24
N VAL A 499 -16.26 -9.18 -19.27
CA VAL A 499 -16.82 -10.05 -20.33
C VAL A 499 -17.06 -9.25 -21.62
N PRO A 500 -16.72 -9.78 -22.82
CA PRO A 500 -16.97 -9.11 -24.09
C PRO A 500 -18.45 -8.72 -24.26
N ALA A 501 -18.71 -7.54 -24.84
CA ALA A 501 -20.08 -7.11 -25.14
C ALA A 501 -20.72 -7.93 -26.26
N THR A 502 -19.89 -8.39 -27.22
CA THR A 502 -20.33 -9.16 -28.39
C THR A 502 -19.36 -10.30 -28.65
N ILE A 503 -19.85 -11.35 -29.26
CA ILE A 503 -19.04 -12.45 -29.83
C ILE A 503 -19.31 -12.58 -31.31
N THR A 504 -18.30 -13.03 -32.07
CA THR A 504 -18.46 -13.39 -33.48
C THR A 504 -18.71 -14.89 -33.54
N THR A 505 -19.87 -15.26 -34.09
CA THR A 505 -20.24 -16.68 -34.31
C THR A 505 -19.39 -17.28 -35.44
N PRO A 506 -19.31 -18.63 -35.54
CA PRO A 506 -18.60 -19.29 -36.64
C PRO A 506 -19.07 -18.85 -38.04
N ASP A 507 -20.33 -18.40 -38.16
CA ASP A 507 -20.92 -17.88 -39.40
C ASP A 507 -20.52 -16.41 -39.69
N GLY A 508 -19.60 -15.83 -38.93
CA GLY A 508 -19.12 -14.44 -39.10
C GLY A 508 -20.09 -13.37 -38.62
N LYS A 509 -21.18 -13.71 -37.95
CA LYS A 509 -22.15 -12.77 -37.40
C LYS A 509 -21.73 -12.32 -36.00
N THR A 510 -21.73 -11.00 -35.76
CA THR A 510 -21.55 -10.44 -34.43
C THR A 510 -22.88 -10.41 -33.70
N VAL A 511 -22.96 -11.10 -32.57
CA VAL A 511 -24.13 -11.15 -31.71
C VAL A 511 -23.86 -10.58 -30.33
N PRO A 512 -24.85 -9.95 -29.68
CA PRO A 512 -24.69 -9.51 -28.30
C PRO A 512 -24.38 -10.70 -27.38
N PHE A 513 -23.39 -10.57 -26.53
CA PHE A 513 -22.96 -11.62 -25.62
C PHE A 513 -23.22 -11.25 -24.15
N ASN A 514 -22.77 -10.05 -23.73
CA ASN A 514 -22.97 -9.57 -22.38
C ASN A 514 -23.86 -8.31 -22.36
N PRO A 515 -25.12 -8.41 -21.89
CA PRO A 515 -26.03 -7.25 -21.86
C PRO A 515 -25.62 -6.19 -20.84
N LEU A 516 -24.82 -6.54 -19.82
CA LEU A 516 -24.40 -5.61 -18.78
C LEU A 516 -23.11 -4.84 -19.14
N LYS A 517 -22.37 -5.22 -20.18
CA LYS A 517 -21.05 -4.64 -20.50
C LYS A 517 -21.03 -3.09 -20.48
N HIS A 518 -21.92 -2.47 -21.24
CA HIS A 518 -21.99 -1.01 -21.32
C HIS A 518 -22.51 -0.37 -20.03
N VAL A 519 -23.47 -1.02 -19.37
CA VAL A 519 -24.02 -0.53 -18.11
C VAL A 519 -22.95 -0.59 -17.01
N ALA A 520 -22.20 -1.68 -16.93
CA ALA A 520 -21.10 -1.84 -15.98
C ALA A 520 -19.98 -0.82 -16.22
N PHE A 521 -19.61 -0.58 -17.48
CA PHE A 521 -18.60 0.43 -17.83
C PHE A 521 -18.98 1.81 -17.29
N HIS A 522 -20.20 2.29 -17.58
CA HIS A 522 -20.65 3.61 -17.13
C HIS A 522 -20.83 3.67 -15.61
N ALA A 523 -21.37 2.63 -15.00
CA ALA A 523 -21.54 2.56 -13.56
C ALA A 523 -20.18 2.60 -12.84
N LEU A 524 -19.16 1.92 -13.35
CA LEU A 524 -17.82 1.94 -12.80
C LEU A 524 -17.12 3.28 -13.04
N ASP A 525 -17.26 3.90 -14.22
CA ASP A 525 -16.71 5.25 -14.50
C ASP A 525 -17.25 6.26 -13.49
N ASN A 526 -18.57 6.31 -13.32
CA ASN A 526 -19.22 7.18 -12.34
C ASN A 526 -18.77 6.89 -10.90
N ALA A 527 -18.68 5.62 -10.54
CA ALA A 527 -18.35 5.18 -9.20
C ALA A 527 -16.89 5.49 -8.83
N TYR A 528 -15.93 5.26 -9.73
CA TYR A 528 -14.53 5.61 -9.50
C TYR A 528 -14.27 7.10 -9.56
N SER A 529 -15.05 7.87 -10.33
CA SER A 529 -15.04 9.35 -10.25
C SER A 529 -15.38 9.83 -8.83
N VAL A 530 -16.35 9.18 -8.15
CA VAL A 530 -16.62 9.44 -6.74
C VAL A 530 -15.45 8.98 -5.84
N GLY A 531 -14.79 7.89 -6.17
CA GLY A 531 -13.57 7.46 -5.47
C GLY A 531 -12.50 8.55 -5.46
N TYR A 532 -12.22 9.18 -6.59
CA TYR A 532 -11.30 10.34 -6.66
C TYR A 532 -11.80 11.55 -5.86
N ILE A 533 -13.12 11.83 -5.85
CA ILE A 533 -13.68 12.90 -5.01
C ILE A 533 -13.41 12.63 -3.53
N VAL A 534 -13.60 11.40 -3.06
CA VAL A 534 -13.34 11.00 -1.67
C VAL A 534 -11.85 11.18 -1.33
N CYS A 535 -10.94 10.77 -2.22
CA CYS A 535 -9.51 11.01 -2.09
C CYS A 535 -9.21 12.52 -2.01
N GLY A 536 -9.76 13.31 -2.93
CA GLY A 536 -9.59 14.76 -2.95
C GLY A 536 -10.07 15.45 -1.68
N ILE A 537 -11.22 15.03 -1.14
CA ILE A 537 -11.72 15.55 0.15
C ILE A 537 -10.77 15.16 1.29
N ALA A 538 -10.32 13.92 1.36
CA ALA A 538 -9.38 13.47 2.38
C ALA A 538 -8.07 14.28 2.35
N ALA A 539 -7.49 14.48 1.15
CA ALA A 539 -6.31 15.32 0.98
C ALA A 539 -6.56 16.79 1.35
N ALA A 540 -7.72 17.35 0.99
CA ALA A 540 -8.09 18.71 1.36
C ALA A 540 -8.23 18.88 2.88
N VAL A 541 -8.83 17.90 3.56
CA VAL A 541 -8.90 17.85 5.04
C VAL A 541 -7.49 17.78 5.63
N ALA A 542 -6.63 16.89 5.12
CA ALA A 542 -5.24 16.80 5.56
C ALA A 542 -4.47 18.11 5.36
N ALA A 543 -4.68 18.79 4.22
CA ALA A 543 -4.09 20.10 3.93
C ALA A 543 -4.57 21.17 4.93
N ALA A 544 -5.88 21.24 5.18
CA ALA A 544 -6.44 22.17 6.15
C ALA A 544 -5.90 21.92 7.56
N MET A 545 -5.81 20.66 7.98
CA MET A 545 -5.22 20.28 9.26
C MET A 545 -3.74 20.72 9.34
N ALA A 546 -2.94 20.45 8.30
CA ALA A 546 -1.53 20.83 8.27
C ALA A 546 -1.35 22.35 8.33
N VAL A 547 -2.11 23.12 7.56
CA VAL A 547 -1.96 24.59 7.48
C VAL A 547 -2.50 25.31 8.71
N PHE A 548 -3.69 24.93 9.19
CA PHE A 548 -4.39 25.70 10.23
C PHE A 548 -4.19 25.16 11.64
N LEU A 549 -3.94 23.85 11.81
CA LEU A 549 -3.85 23.23 13.13
C LEU A 549 -2.41 22.94 13.56
N LEU A 550 -1.44 22.79 12.65
CA LEU A 550 -0.02 22.76 12.98
C LEU A 550 0.46 24.20 13.23
N GLY A 551 0.33 24.68 14.45
CA GLY A 551 0.66 26.05 14.82
C GLY A 551 2.12 26.46 14.54
N GLY A 552 2.37 27.75 14.28
CA GLY A 552 3.68 28.29 13.93
C GLY A 552 4.67 28.46 15.11
N ARG A 553 4.38 27.99 16.32
CA ARG A 553 5.18 28.23 17.54
C ARG A 553 5.83 26.99 18.15
N THR A 554 5.87 25.87 17.46
CA THR A 554 6.38 24.61 18.01
C THR A 554 7.90 24.61 18.19
N HIS A 555 8.64 25.24 17.30
CA HIS A 555 10.12 25.26 17.37
C HIS A 555 10.64 26.21 18.48
N ASP A 556 10.09 27.42 18.58
CA ASP A 556 10.53 28.41 19.58
C ASP A 556 10.15 28.07 21.02
N ALA A 557 9.00 27.39 21.19
CA ALA A 557 8.53 26.98 22.52
C ALA A 557 9.29 25.79 23.11
N MET A 558 9.86 24.92 22.26
CA MET A 558 10.67 23.78 22.70
C MET A 558 12.10 24.18 23.08
N ILE A 559 12.71 25.07 22.30
CA ILE A 559 14.05 25.61 22.62
C ILE A 559 14.01 26.36 23.97
N SER A 560 12.94 27.13 24.22
CA SER A 560 12.76 27.81 25.50
C SER A 560 12.46 26.88 26.68
N ALA A 561 11.78 25.74 26.45
CA ALA A 561 11.54 24.76 27.49
C ALA A 561 12.77 23.91 27.84
N GLU A 562 13.61 23.58 26.86
CA GLU A 562 14.91 22.91 27.08
C GLU A 562 15.95 23.84 27.75
N SER A 563 15.98 25.12 27.39
CA SER A 563 16.85 26.08 28.06
C SER A 563 16.47 26.31 29.53
N LEU A 564 15.13 26.32 29.82
CA LEU A 564 14.63 26.44 31.21
C LEU A 564 14.77 25.14 32.02
N ALA A 565 14.90 23.97 31.37
CA ALA A 565 15.17 22.69 32.03
C ALA A 565 16.66 22.43 32.25
N ALA A 566 17.54 23.05 31.45
CA ALA A 566 18.99 22.99 31.61
C ALA A 566 19.53 23.95 32.70
N ASP A 567 18.75 24.96 33.07
CA ASP A 567 19.05 25.92 34.14
C ASP A 567 18.47 25.50 35.52
N ARG A 568 17.91 24.32 35.63
CA ARG A 568 17.48 23.70 36.91
C ARG A 568 18.25 22.41 37.17
#